data_870984ca7928ff44122909bcd9406702
#
_entry.id   870984ca7928ff44122909bcd9406702
#
_cell.length_a   1.000
_cell.length_b   1.000
_cell.length_c   1.000
_cell.angle_alpha   90.00
_cell.angle_beta   90.00
_cell.angle_gamma   90.00
#
_symmetry.space_group_name_H-M   'P 1'
#
loop_
_entity.id
_entity.type
_entity.pdbx_description
1 polymer ?
#
loop_
_entity_poly.entity_id
_entity_poly.type
_entity_poly.pdbx_seq_one_letter_code
_entity_poly.pdbx_strand_id
1 'polypeptide(L)'
;MYPLVWERIHMHGSGSALRVLALDIGGTKLAAGVVGCDGTVQSFVRMPTDVRRGPDAIMRSLLELADSAMSSAAVTPGDIVAAGISCGGPLDAVTGVVYGPPPNLPGWDHVPVVSIVETALGRPASIANDASAAALAESRFGGWNASSLAYVTLSTGVGGGLVVDGELFEGAAGNGGEPGHLPVDWRGRWCTCGARGCAEAYVSGTSIAARAREALARWSTASGRTSSVLATIDPAELTAADVTAAARSGDELASEIWDETVTIAGVWLTGLVNVWEPELLVLGGGVTNVGEEMLLEPIRAAVAAAAMPAVGDGLRIEFSRFADRSGLMGAAAIALLGEPAPPSRQDECA
;
A
#
# COMPACT_ATOMS: atom_id res chain seq x y z
N MET A 1 -7.41 17.02 -12.16
CA MET A 1 -7.07 18.39 -11.75
C MET A 1 -7.79 18.64 -10.44
N TYR A 2 -7.12 18.41 -9.32
CA TYR A 2 -7.68 18.65 -7.98
C TYR A 2 -8.01 20.15 -7.86
N PRO A 3 -9.25 20.53 -7.53
CA PRO A 3 -9.57 21.95 -7.40
C PRO A 3 -8.93 22.51 -6.14
N LEU A 4 -7.87 23.31 -6.33
CA LEU A 4 -7.44 24.46 -5.53
C LEU A 4 -7.77 24.43 -4.01
N VAL A 5 -7.30 23.40 -3.30
CA VAL A 5 -7.11 23.48 -1.84
C VAL A 5 -6.05 24.56 -1.55
N TRP A 6 -5.14 24.79 -2.48
CA TRP A 6 -3.97 25.66 -2.41
C TRP A 6 -4.29 27.13 -2.11
N GLU A 7 -5.32 27.72 -2.77
CA GLU A 7 -5.64 29.14 -2.54
C GLU A 7 -6.24 29.45 -1.17
N ARG A 8 -6.81 28.45 -0.47
CA ARG A 8 -7.43 28.66 0.84
C ARG A 8 -6.45 28.52 2.00
N ILE A 9 -5.35 27.80 1.83
CA ILE A 9 -4.36 27.56 2.89
C ILE A 9 -3.50 28.80 3.16
N HIS A 10 -3.21 29.59 2.15
CA HIS A 10 -2.42 30.82 2.30
C HIS A 10 -3.10 31.96 3.08
N MET A 11 -4.36 31.82 3.43
CA MET A 11 -5.11 32.86 4.17
C MET A 11 -5.06 32.72 5.69
N HIS A 12 -4.44 31.66 6.24
CA HIS A 12 -4.34 31.46 7.69
C HIS A 12 -2.90 31.64 8.14
N GLY A 13 -2.66 32.78 8.75
CA GLY A 13 -1.40 33.36 9.20
C GLY A 13 -0.40 32.42 9.87
N SER A 14 0.83 32.80 9.68
CA SER A 14 2.09 32.30 10.27
C SER A 14 1.96 31.86 11.74
N GLY A 15 2.32 30.59 12.02
CA GLY A 15 2.71 30.19 13.38
C GLY A 15 2.14 28.90 13.94
N SER A 16 1.06 28.33 13.44
CA SER A 16 0.64 26.98 13.81
C SER A 16 1.02 25.99 12.71
N ALA A 17 1.72 24.92 13.07
CA ALA A 17 2.02 23.85 12.11
C ALA A 17 0.70 23.38 11.48
N LEU A 18 0.60 23.45 10.14
CA LEU A 18 -0.56 22.96 9.40
C LEU A 18 -0.80 21.49 9.74
N ARG A 19 -2.05 21.15 10.01
CA ARG A 19 -2.47 19.79 10.40
C ARG A 19 -3.51 19.27 9.43
N VAL A 20 -3.41 18.00 9.13
CA VAL A 20 -4.39 17.28 8.32
C VAL A 20 -4.98 16.12 9.13
N LEU A 21 -6.22 15.76 8.80
CA LEU A 21 -6.83 14.54 9.27
C LEU A 21 -6.59 13.44 8.24
N ALA A 22 -5.93 12.39 8.66
CA ALA A 22 -5.64 11.22 7.85
C ALA A 22 -6.60 10.08 8.21
N LEU A 23 -7.27 9.52 7.21
CA LEU A 23 -8.27 8.46 7.34
C LEU A 23 -7.90 7.27 6.45
N ASP A 24 -7.80 6.07 7.02
CA ASP A 24 -7.45 4.84 6.29
C ASP A 24 -8.60 3.83 6.39
N ILE A 25 -9.15 3.45 5.24
CA ILE A 25 -10.27 2.52 5.10
C ILE A 25 -9.76 1.21 4.54
N GLY A 26 -9.45 0.27 5.41
CA GLY A 26 -9.05 -1.08 5.03
C GLY A 26 -10.10 -2.14 5.34
N GLY A 27 -10.05 -3.26 4.64
CA GLY A 27 -10.96 -4.39 4.87
C GLY A 27 -10.77 -5.09 6.21
N THR A 28 -9.64 -4.91 6.89
CA THR A 28 -9.34 -5.53 8.19
C THR A 28 -9.26 -4.52 9.33
N LYS A 29 -8.89 -3.28 9.04
CA LYS A 29 -8.75 -2.20 10.02
C LYS A 29 -9.20 -0.88 9.43
N LEU A 30 -9.78 -0.03 10.28
CA LEU A 30 -9.94 1.40 10.08
C LEU A 30 -8.90 2.12 10.91
N ALA A 31 -8.38 3.23 10.41
CA ALA A 31 -7.49 4.08 11.18
C ALA A 31 -7.76 5.56 10.92
N ALA A 32 -7.48 6.39 11.92
CA ALA A 32 -7.52 7.84 11.83
C ALA A 32 -6.36 8.44 12.62
N GLY A 33 -5.88 9.60 12.19
CA GLY A 33 -4.84 10.33 12.91
C GLY A 33 -4.73 11.78 12.47
N VAL A 34 -4.17 12.58 13.34
CA VAL A 34 -3.78 13.97 13.05
C VAL A 34 -2.30 13.99 12.73
N VAL A 35 -1.96 14.53 11.56
CA VAL A 35 -0.59 14.55 11.05
C VAL A 35 -0.22 15.99 10.66
N GLY A 36 0.97 16.42 11.03
CA GLY A 36 1.55 17.69 10.61
C GLY A 36 2.00 17.66 9.14
N CYS A 37 2.13 18.82 8.52
CA CYS A 37 2.62 18.92 7.14
C CYS A 37 4.07 18.40 6.97
N ASP A 38 4.81 18.29 8.05
CA ASP A 38 6.15 17.70 8.14
C ASP A 38 6.14 16.17 8.29
N GLY A 39 4.97 15.54 8.32
CA GLY A 39 4.79 14.11 8.56
C GLY A 39 4.79 13.70 10.03
N THR A 40 4.86 14.65 10.97
CA THR A 40 4.78 14.33 12.40
C THR A 40 3.39 13.84 12.78
N VAL A 41 3.30 12.58 13.24
CA VAL A 41 2.05 11.98 13.72
C VAL A 41 1.76 12.46 15.13
N GLN A 42 0.72 13.30 15.30
CA GLN A 42 0.30 13.86 16.59
C GLN A 42 -0.68 12.93 17.33
N SER A 43 -1.50 12.20 16.58
CA SER A 43 -2.37 11.15 17.11
C SER A 43 -2.53 10.01 16.10
N PHE A 44 -2.78 8.82 16.61
CA PHE A 44 -3.06 7.64 15.78
C PHE A 44 -3.99 6.70 16.55
N VAL A 45 -5.17 6.47 16.02
CA VAL A 45 -6.17 5.54 16.55
C VAL A 45 -6.59 4.55 15.47
N ARG A 46 -6.90 3.32 15.86
CA ARG A 46 -7.31 2.28 14.93
C ARG A 46 -8.30 1.31 15.58
N MET A 47 -9.13 0.67 14.77
CA MET A 47 -10.02 -0.40 15.17
C MET A 47 -10.16 -1.46 14.07
N PRO A 48 -10.57 -2.71 14.40
CA PRO A 48 -10.92 -3.70 13.38
C PRO A 48 -12.10 -3.24 12.53
N THR A 49 -12.07 -3.55 11.23
CA THR A 49 -13.21 -3.34 10.33
C THR A 49 -14.15 -4.52 10.40
N ASP A 50 -15.41 -4.34 10.80
CA ASP A 50 -16.45 -5.35 10.60
C ASP A 50 -17.15 -5.10 9.26
N VAL A 51 -16.60 -5.69 8.21
CA VAL A 51 -17.09 -5.52 6.83
C VAL A 51 -18.53 -5.99 6.62
N ARG A 52 -19.07 -6.85 7.51
CA ARG A 52 -20.45 -7.36 7.44
C ARG A 52 -21.47 -6.28 7.78
N ARG A 53 -21.07 -5.20 8.43
CA ARG A 53 -21.96 -4.11 8.85
C ARG A 53 -22.34 -3.16 7.70
N GLY A 54 -21.68 -3.31 6.54
CA GLY A 54 -21.92 -2.49 5.37
C GLY A 54 -21.32 -1.06 5.43
N PRO A 55 -21.37 -0.33 4.31
CA PRO A 55 -20.66 0.94 4.18
C PRO A 55 -21.09 2.01 5.19
N ASP A 56 -22.39 2.19 5.43
CA ASP A 56 -22.88 3.23 6.34
C ASP A 56 -22.37 3.07 7.78
N ALA A 57 -22.30 1.82 8.24
CA ALA A 57 -21.81 1.55 9.59
C ALA A 57 -20.29 1.70 9.68
N ILE A 58 -19.57 1.34 8.62
CA ILE A 58 -18.13 1.53 8.52
C ILE A 58 -17.77 3.01 8.48
N MET A 59 -18.49 3.82 7.67
CA MET A 59 -18.29 5.27 7.61
C MET A 59 -18.59 5.96 8.96
N ARG A 60 -19.65 5.55 9.67
CA ARG A 60 -19.88 6.05 11.03
C ARG A 60 -18.72 5.74 11.97
N SER A 61 -18.24 4.51 11.96
CA SER A 61 -17.09 4.11 12.79
C SER A 61 -15.82 4.88 12.43
N LEU A 62 -15.61 5.17 11.15
CA LEU A 62 -14.49 6.00 10.69
C LEU A 62 -14.58 7.43 11.22
N LEU A 63 -15.77 8.03 11.20
CA LEU A 63 -15.99 9.39 11.74
C LEU A 63 -15.82 9.43 13.27
N GLU A 64 -16.28 8.41 13.99
CA GLU A 64 -16.02 8.25 15.43
C GLU A 64 -14.51 8.13 15.73
N LEU A 65 -13.75 7.43 14.88
CA LEU A 65 -12.29 7.39 14.98
C LEU A 65 -11.66 8.74 14.68
N ALA A 66 -12.17 9.49 13.69
CA ALA A 66 -11.72 10.84 13.38
C ALA A 66 -11.86 11.77 14.59
N ASP A 67 -13.01 11.75 15.24
CA ASP A 67 -13.27 12.54 16.46
C ASP A 67 -12.33 12.11 17.60
N SER A 68 -12.11 10.82 17.78
CA SER A 68 -11.17 10.29 18.76
C SER A 68 -9.72 10.71 18.48
N ALA A 69 -9.30 10.70 17.21
CA ALA A 69 -7.97 11.14 16.81
C ALA A 69 -7.77 12.64 17.05
N MET A 70 -8.74 13.48 16.68
CA MET A 70 -8.70 14.92 16.94
C MET A 70 -8.68 15.23 18.43
N SER A 71 -9.53 14.56 19.22
CA SER A 71 -9.54 14.69 20.68
C SER A 71 -8.20 14.32 21.31
N SER A 72 -7.57 13.22 20.83
CA SER A 72 -6.27 12.76 21.32
C SER A 72 -5.14 13.74 21.01
N ALA A 73 -5.26 14.47 19.89
CA ALA A 73 -4.31 15.52 19.51
C ALA A 73 -4.64 16.89 20.12
N ALA A 74 -5.72 16.99 20.90
CA ALA A 74 -6.25 18.23 21.44
C ALA A 74 -6.53 19.30 20.36
N VAL A 75 -7.11 18.88 19.23
CA VAL A 75 -7.48 19.73 18.09
C VAL A 75 -8.98 19.61 17.79
N THR A 76 -9.51 20.64 17.17
CA THR A 76 -10.89 20.70 16.67
C THR A 76 -10.90 20.64 15.14
N PRO A 77 -12.05 20.41 14.48
CA PRO A 77 -12.14 20.51 13.02
C PRO A 77 -11.65 21.87 12.48
N GLY A 78 -11.74 22.95 13.31
CA GLY A 78 -11.21 24.27 13.00
C GLY A 78 -9.70 24.32 12.77
N ASP A 79 -8.96 23.44 13.43
CA ASP A 79 -7.50 23.36 13.39
C ASP A 79 -6.98 22.45 12.24
N ILE A 80 -7.89 21.75 11.56
CA ILE A 80 -7.58 20.85 10.43
C ILE A 80 -7.77 21.63 9.13
N VAL A 81 -6.77 21.61 8.25
CA VAL A 81 -6.84 22.29 6.94
C VAL A 81 -7.57 21.46 5.89
N ALA A 82 -7.35 20.15 5.89
CA ALA A 82 -7.99 19.20 4.97
C ALA A 82 -7.99 17.78 5.56
N ALA A 83 -8.82 16.90 5.02
CA ALA A 83 -8.75 15.46 5.27
C ALA A 83 -8.26 14.73 4.04
N GLY A 84 -7.45 13.69 4.25
CA GLY A 84 -7.08 12.74 3.21
C GLY A 84 -7.59 11.35 3.55
N ILE A 85 -7.95 10.59 2.54
CA ILE A 85 -8.55 9.28 2.67
C ILE A 85 -7.78 8.27 1.81
N SER A 86 -7.23 7.25 2.44
CA SER A 86 -6.67 6.07 1.81
C SER A 86 -7.74 4.98 1.80
N CYS A 87 -8.06 4.41 0.65
CA CYS A 87 -9.09 3.39 0.51
C CYS A 87 -8.76 2.43 -0.63
N GLY A 88 -9.06 1.14 -0.45
CA GLY A 88 -8.98 0.18 -1.56
C GLY A 88 -9.95 0.56 -2.69
N GLY A 89 -9.50 0.35 -3.95
CA GLY A 89 -10.30 0.63 -5.14
C GLY A 89 -11.20 -0.53 -5.57
N PRO A 90 -12.01 -0.35 -6.64
CA PRO A 90 -11.97 0.79 -7.55
C PRO A 90 -12.68 2.04 -7.01
N LEU A 91 -12.10 3.20 -7.31
CA LEU A 91 -12.64 4.49 -6.87
C LEU A 91 -12.42 5.58 -7.96
N ASP A 92 -13.21 6.63 -7.88
CA ASP A 92 -13.01 7.85 -8.64
C ASP A 92 -12.50 8.95 -7.70
N ALA A 93 -11.23 9.28 -7.81
CA ALA A 93 -10.58 10.30 -6.98
C ALA A 93 -11.14 11.71 -7.22
N VAL A 94 -11.69 11.99 -8.43
CA VAL A 94 -12.25 13.30 -8.78
C VAL A 94 -13.60 13.51 -8.10
N THR A 95 -14.48 12.51 -8.15
CA THR A 95 -15.82 12.58 -7.54
C THR A 95 -15.83 12.13 -6.09
N GLY A 96 -14.77 11.49 -5.60
CA GLY A 96 -14.66 10.99 -4.24
C GLY A 96 -15.54 9.78 -3.95
N VAL A 97 -15.87 9.00 -4.99
CA VAL A 97 -16.79 7.87 -4.91
C VAL A 97 -16.02 6.55 -5.03
N VAL A 98 -16.25 5.64 -4.09
CA VAL A 98 -15.84 4.23 -4.22
C VAL A 98 -16.96 3.50 -4.97
N TYR A 99 -16.67 2.99 -6.18
CA TYR A 99 -17.66 2.33 -7.03
C TYR A 99 -17.29 0.87 -7.32
N GLY A 100 -18.24 -0.01 -7.13
CA GLY A 100 -18.04 -1.45 -7.18
C GLY A 100 -17.41 -1.96 -5.87
N PRO A 101 -17.72 -3.17 -5.46
CA PRO A 101 -17.22 -3.69 -4.19
C PRO A 101 -15.70 -3.94 -4.30
N PRO A 102 -14.86 -3.19 -3.59
CA PRO A 102 -13.47 -3.60 -3.41
C PRO A 102 -13.43 -5.03 -2.88
N PRO A 103 -12.49 -5.88 -3.27
CA PRO A 103 -12.45 -7.28 -2.85
C PRO A 103 -12.50 -7.49 -1.33
N ASN A 104 -12.00 -6.53 -0.58
CA ASN A 104 -11.93 -6.52 0.88
C ASN A 104 -13.01 -5.67 1.58
N LEU A 105 -13.90 -5.00 0.82
CA LEU A 105 -15.02 -4.19 1.32
C LEU A 105 -16.33 -4.59 0.61
N PRO A 106 -16.88 -5.77 0.90
CA PRO A 106 -18.10 -6.26 0.25
C PRO A 106 -19.29 -5.33 0.53
N GLY A 107 -20.15 -5.17 -0.47
CA GLY A 107 -21.35 -4.33 -0.38
C GLY A 107 -21.10 -2.83 -0.59
N TRP A 108 -19.87 -2.41 -0.84
CA TRP A 108 -19.58 -1.04 -1.22
C TRP A 108 -19.91 -0.84 -2.71
N ASP A 109 -20.90 -0.04 -2.97
CA ASP A 109 -21.33 0.31 -4.34
C ASP A 109 -21.73 1.77 -4.37
N HIS A 110 -20.99 2.58 -5.12
CA HIS A 110 -21.21 4.04 -5.28
C HIS A 110 -21.27 4.80 -3.95
N VAL A 111 -20.33 4.50 -3.02
CA VAL A 111 -20.25 5.18 -1.72
C VAL A 111 -19.55 6.52 -1.88
N PRO A 112 -20.19 7.66 -1.60
CA PRO A 112 -19.63 9.02 -1.78
C PRO A 112 -18.77 9.40 -0.56
N VAL A 113 -17.63 8.72 -0.41
CA VAL A 113 -16.76 8.79 0.79
C VAL A 113 -16.31 10.20 1.09
N VAL A 114 -15.83 10.94 0.07
CA VAL A 114 -15.35 12.32 0.23
C VAL A 114 -16.48 13.22 0.73
N SER A 115 -17.65 13.19 0.09
CA SER A 115 -18.80 14.02 0.46
C SER A 115 -19.27 13.75 1.90
N ILE A 116 -19.25 12.49 2.36
CA ILE A 116 -19.59 12.12 3.74
C ILE A 116 -18.60 12.76 4.72
N VAL A 117 -17.28 12.65 4.43
CA VAL A 117 -16.23 13.20 5.29
C VAL A 117 -16.27 14.74 5.30
N GLU A 118 -16.42 15.38 4.13
CA GLU A 118 -16.54 16.85 4.04
C GLU A 118 -17.74 17.38 4.81
N THR A 119 -18.89 16.70 4.70
CA THR A 119 -20.10 17.09 5.42
C THR A 119 -19.91 17.01 6.94
N ALA A 120 -19.25 15.95 7.40
CA ALA A 120 -19.02 15.75 8.84
C ALA A 120 -17.99 16.73 9.42
N LEU A 121 -16.92 17.02 8.69
CA LEU A 121 -15.82 17.86 9.17
C LEU A 121 -15.97 19.34 8.86
N GLY A 122 -16.74 19.70 7.84
CA GLY A 122 -16.79 21.07 7.31
C GLY A 122 -15.45 21.51 6.70
N ARG A 123 -14.65 20.56 6.21
CA ARG A 123 -13.32 20.76 5.62
C ARG A 123 -13.20 20.00 4.30
N PRO A 124 -12.36 20.48 3.37
CA PRO A 124 -12.09 19.75 2.13
C PRO A 124 -11.52 18.36 2.41
N ALA A 125 -11.90 17.39 1.57
CA ALA A 125 -11.34 16.05 1.64
C ALA A 125 -10.94 15.55 0.25
N SER A 126 -9.94 14.66 0.21
CA SER A 126 -9.46 13.99 -1.01
C SER A 126 -9.27 12.51 -0.72
N ILE A 127 -9.39 11.68 -1.75
CA ILE A 127 -9.25 10.23 -1.66
C ILE A 127 -8.30 9.70 -2.74
N ALA A 128 -7.53 8.67 -2.41
CA ALA A 128 -6.79 7.88 -3.40
C ALA A 128 -6.78 6.40 -3.02
N ASN A 129 -6.40 5.56 -4.00
CA ASN A 129 -6.13 4.14 -3.76
C ASN A 129 -5.03 3.98 -2.69
N ASP A 130 -5.14 2.96 -1.84
CA ASP A 130 -4.25 2.72 -0.69
C ASP A 130 -2.78 2.53 -1.09
N ALA A 131 -2.49 1.84 -2.20
CA ALA A 131 -1.13 1.67 -2.68
C ALA A 131 -0.56 2.96 -3.32
N SER A 132 -1.38 3.70 -4.07
CA SER A 132 -1.03 5.02 -4.60
C SER A 132 -0.78 6.04 -3.47
N ALA A 133 -1.61 6.01 -2.44
CA ALA A 133 -1.44 6.80 -1.24
C ALA A 133 -0.11 6.50 -0.52
N ALA A 134 0.23 5.22 -0.41
CA ALA A 134 1.50 4.79 0.19
C ALA A 134 2.72 5.24 -0.64
N ALA A 135 2.64 5.20 -1.97
CA ALA A 135 3.68 5.75 -2.85
C ALA A 135 3.92 7.24 -2.57
N LEU A 136 2.83 8.00 -2.45
CA LEU A 136 2.89 9.43 -2.16
C LEU A 136 3.48 9.70 -0.76
N ALA A 137 3.11 8.87 0.24
CA ALA A 137 3.69 8.98 1.59
C ALA A 137 5.20 8.75 1.59
N GLU A 138 5.66 7.73 0.89
CA GLU A 138 7.10 7.44 0.78
C GLU A 138 7.83 8.59 0.09
N SER A 139 7.30 9.13 -1.00
CA SER A 139 7.88 10.27 -1.70
C SER A 139 7.94 11.52 -0.80
N ARG A 140 6.84 11.82 -0.08
CA ARG A 140 6.74 13.08 0.68
C ARG A 140 7.40 13.03 2.04
N PHE A 141 7.25 11.95 2.78
CA PHE A 141 7.65 11.84 4.19
C PHE A 141 8.74 10.79 4.43
N GLY A 142 9.06 9.97 3.43
CA GLY A 142 10.07 8.92 3.53
C GLY A 142 11.50 9.46 3.68
N GLY A 143 11.72 10.75 3.40
CA GLY A 143 13.06 11.35 3.43
C GLY A 143 13.99 10.74 2.39
N TRP A 144 13.43 10.28 1.27
CA TRP A 144 14.15 9.78 0.13
C TRP A 144 14.57 10.94 -0.77
N ASN A 145 15.83 11.01 -1.15
CA ASN A 145 16.25 11.92 -2.20
C ASN A 145 16.08 11.20 -3.55
N ALA A 146 14.90 11.31 -4.15
CA ALA A 146 14.54 10.69 -5.42
C ALA A 146 13.45 11.51 -6.11
N SER A 147 13.66 11.85 -7.39
CA SER A 147 12.69 12.55 -8.22
C SER A 147 11.62 11.60 -8.80
N SER A 148 11.98 10.32 -8.97
CA SER A 148 11.04 9.27 -9.38
C SER A 148 11.07 8.10 -8.41
N LEU A 149 9.89 7.77 -7.87
CA LEU A 149 9.69 6.71 -6.88
C LEU A 149 8.57 5.79 -7.33
N ALA A 150 8.88 4.51 -7.46
CA ALA A 150 7.89 3.45 -7.58
C ALA A 150 7.67 2.79 -6.21
N TYR A 151 6.43 2.61 -5.82
CA TYR A 151 6.05 1.86 -4.63
C TYR A 151 5.28 0.61 -5.03
N VAL A 152 5.57 -0.49 -4.35
CA VAL A 152 4.84 -1.74 -4.50
C VAL A 152 4.51 -2.29 -3.13
N THR A 153 3.26 -2.64 -2.89
CA THR A 153 2.85 -3.36 -1.69
C THR A 153 2.66 -4.85 -1.98
N LEU A 154 3.34 -5.69 -1.21
CA LEU A 154 3.19 -7.15 -1.16
C LEU A 154 2.43 -7.49 0.13
N SER A 155 1.11 -7.60 0.04
CA SER A 155 0.22 -7.80 1.19
C SER A 155 -0.80 -8.91 0.89
N THR A 156 -2.05 -8.79 1.33
CA THR A 156 -3.16 -9.68 0.93
C THR A 156 -3.26 -9.77 -0.60
N GLY A 157 -3.15 -8.62 -1.28
CA GLY A 157 -2.98 -8.48 -2.72
C GLY A 157 -1.63 -7.83 -3.06
N VAL A 158 -1.52 -7.32 -4.29
CA VAL A 158 -0.38 -6.57 -4.80
C VAL A 158 -0.87 -5.30 -5.48
N GLY A 159 -0.57 -4.17 -4.90
CA GLY A 159 -0.83 -2.85 -5.49
C GLY A 159 0.45 -2.07 -5.70
N GLY A 160 0.35 -0.86 -6.23
CA GLY A 160 1.50 0.01 -6.38
C GLY A 160 1.12 1.46 -6.72
N GLY A 161 2.14 2.27 -6.90
CA GLY A 161 2.01 3.66 -7.33
C GLY A 161 3.35 4.17 -7.84
N LEU A 162 3.28 5.16 -8.71
CA LEU A 162 4.43 5.85 -9.26
C LEU A 162 4.31 7.34 -8.95
N VAL A 163 5.35 7.91 -8.39
CA VAL A 163 5.46 9.36 -8.13
C VAL A 163 6.64 9.89 -8.92
N VAL A 164 6.42 10.93 -9.69
CA VAL A 164 7.46 11.62 -10.47
C VAL A 164 7.41 13.11 -10.14
N ASP A 165 8.54 13.67 -9.73
CA ASP A 165 8.66 15.08 -9.33
C ASP A 165 7.64 15.50 -8.25
N GLY A 166 7.32 14.57 -7.34
CA GLY A 166 6.34 14.77 -6.26
C GLY A 166 4.87 14.59 -6.67
N GLU A 167 4.60 14.35 -7.96
CA GLU A 167 3.25 14.17 -8.49
C GLU A 167 2.94 12.68 -8.67
N LEU A 168 1.76 12.27 -8.20
CA LEU A 168 1.28 10.89 -8.35
C LEU A 168 0.83 10.63 -9.79
N PHE A 169 1.31 9.54 -10.38
CA PHE A 169 0.80 9.06 -11.66
C PHE A 169 -0.58 8.41 -11.47
N GLU A 170 -1.62 9.15 -11.75
CA GLU A 170 -3.02 8.69 -11.55
C GLU A 170 -3.59 7.90 -12.74
N GLY A 171 -2.97 8.03 -13.93
CA GLY A 171 -3.57 7.52 -15.17
C GLY A 171 -4.80 8.35 -15.62
N ALA A 172 -5.47 7.86 -16.65
CA ALA A 172 -6.56 8.61 -17.29
C ALA A 172 -7.85 8.76 -16.44
N ALA A 173 -8.05 7.87 -15.48
CA ALA A 173 -9.27 7.80 -14.66
C ALA A 173 -8.99 7.63 -13.16
N GLY A 174 -7.79 7.95 -12.69
CA GLY A 174 -7.42 7.84 -11.29
C GLY A 174 -7.13 6.42 -10.79
N ASN A 175 -7.08 5.43 -11.68
CA ASN A 175 -6.81 4.03 -11.33
C ASN A 175 -5.49 3.53 -11.96
N GLY A 176 -4.54 4.42 -12.23
CA GLY A 176 -3.19 4.07 -12.65
C GLY A 176 -2.41 3.42 -11.51
N GLY A 177 -1.44 2.57 -11.83
CA GLY A 177 -0.57 1.98 -10.81
C GLY A 177 -1.06 0.63 -10.27
N GLU A 178 -1.63 -0.22 -11.12
CA GLU A 178 -2.01 -1.61 -10.80
C GLU A 178 -0.93 -2.62 -11.29
N PRO A 179 0.32 -2.54 -10.79
CA PRO A 179 1.43 -3.35 -11.28
C PRO A 179 1.27 -4.84 -10.96
N GLY A 180 0.51 -5.18 -9.92
CA GLY A 180 0.21 -6.55 -9.53
C GLY A 180 -0.55 -7.34 -10.61
N HIS A 181 -1.24 -6.65 -11.52
CA HIS A 181 -1.99 -7.27 -12.61
C HIS A 181 -1.21 -7.39 -13.92
N LEU A 182 0.09 -7.02 -13.92
CA LEU A 182 0.95 -7.32 -15.05
C LEU A 182 1.21 -8.84 -15.14
N PRO A 183 1.03 -9.46 -16.32
CA PRO A 183 1.24 -10.90 -16.48
C PRO A 183 2.73 -11.24 -16.48
N VAL A 184 3.12 -12.18 -15.63
CA VAL A 184 4.46 -12.81 -15.62
C VAL A 184 4.46 -14.15 -16.35
N ASP A 185 3.28 -14.75 -16.52
CA ASP A 185 3.08 -15.98 -17.29
C ASP A 185 1.70 -15.97 -17.97
N TRP A 186 1.65 -15.73 -19.26
CA TRP A 186 0.39 -15.63 -20.01
C TRP A 186 -0.48 -16.91 -20.01
N ARG A 187 0.10 -18.06 -19.66
CA ARG A 187 -0.60 -19.34 -19.48
C ARG A 187 -0.77 -19.73 -18.02
N GLY A 188 -0.34 -18.88 -17.12
CA GLY A 188 -0.23 -19.17 -15.70
C GLY A 188 -1.56 -19.21 -14.93
N ARG A 189 -1.43 -18.95 -13.63
CA ARG A 189 -2.54 -19.04 -12.66
C ARG A 189 -3.64 -18.00 -12.95
N TRP A 190 -4.88 -18.35 -12.64
CA TRP A 190 -5.96 -17.40 -12.63
C TRP A 190 -5.76 -16.38 -11.50
N CYS A 191 -5.91 -15.10 -11.82
CA CYS A 191 -5.97 -14.00 -10.87
C CYS A 191 -7.42 -13.69 -10.50
N THR A 192 -7.63 -13.12 -9.32
CA THR A 192 -8.95 -12.64 -8.84
C THR A 192 -9.55 -11.56 -9.75
N CYS A 193 -8.73 -10.82 -10.50
CA CYS A 193 -9.19 -9.85 -11.50
C CYS A 193 -9.80 -10.49 -12.77
N GLY A 194 -9.79 -11.82 -12.90
CA GLY A 194 -10.31 -12.55 -14.05
C GLY A 194 -9.29 -12.79 -15.18
N ALA A 195 -8.07 -12.22 -15.10
CA ALA A 195 -6.99 -12.48 -16.04
C ALA A 195 -6.11 -13.67 -15.61
N ARG A 196 -5.21 -14.10 -16.50
CA ARG A 196 -4.22 -15.14 -16.21
C ARG A 196 -2.83 -14.56 -16.05
N GLY A 197 -2.09 -15.15 -15.12
CA GLY A 197 -0.65 -14.95 -14.98
C GLY A 197 -0.23 -13.65 -14.34
N CYS A 198 -1.14 -12.88 -13.76
CA CYS A 198 -0.81 -11.67 -13.00
C CYS A 198 0.22 -11.98 -11.91
N ALA A 199 1.17 -11.09 -11.68
CA ALA A 199 2.15 -11.22 -10.59
C ALA A 199 1.48 -11.47 -9.23
N GLU A 200 0.38 -10.81 -8.94
CA GLU A 200 -0.41 -11.00 -7.72
C GLU A 200 -0.79 -12.45 -7.48
N ALA A 201 -1.14 -13.22 -8.53
CA ALA A 201 -1.51 -14.62 -8.41
C ALA A 201 -0.36 -15.54 -7.95
N TYR A 202 0.83 -14.98 -7.76
CA TYR A 202 2.04 -15.70 -7.33
C TYR A 202 2.66 -15.10 -6.07
N VAL A 203 2.79 -13.76 -5.99
CA VAL A 203 3.61 -13.10 -4.98
C VAL A 203 2.82 -12.43 -3.85
N SER A 204 1.47 -12.36 -3.96
CA SER A 204 0.65 -11.88 -2.85
C SER A 204 0.61 -12.87 -1.69
N GLY A 205 0.37 -12.37 -0.49
CA GLY A 205 0.25 -13.24 0.70
C GLY A 205 -0.83 -14.31 0.57
N THR A 206 -1.99 -13.95 -0.01
CA THR A 206 -3.06 -14.91 -0.32
C THR A 206 -2.63 -15.96 -1.33
N SER A 207 -1.88 -15.57 -2.36
CA SER A 207 -1.43 -16.48 -3.40
C SER A 207 -0.32 -17.40 -2.92
N ILE A 208 0.60 -16.92 -2.09
CA ILE A 208 1.64 -17.74 -1.45
C ILE A 208 0.97 -18.83 -0.59
N ALA A 209 0.01 -18.45 0.25
CA ALA A 209 -0.73 -19.40 1.08
C ALA A 209 -1.54 -20.42 0.25
N ALA A 210 -2.17 -19.98 -0.85
CA ALA A 210 -2.93 -20.86 -1.74
C ALA A 210 -1.99 -21.87 -2.43
N ARG A 211 -0.84 -21.44 -2.92
CA ARG A 211 0.19 -22.31 -3.52
C ARG A 211 0.71 -23.34 -2.52
N ALA A 212 0.89 -22.94 -1.27
CA ALA A 212 1.31 -23.86 -0.21
C ALA A 212 0.26 -24.94 0.04
N ARG A 213 -1.03 -24.59 0.13
CA ARG A 213 -2.13 -25.56 0.27
C ARG A 213 -2.17 -26.56 -0.90
N GLU A 214 -2.06 -26.08 -2.11
CA GLU A 214 -2.05 -26.90 -3.33
C GLU A 214 -0.82 -27.82 -3.39
N ALA A 215 0.33 -27.32 -2.96
CA ALA A 215 1.56 -28.09 -2.91
C ALA A 215 1.47 -29.20 -1.84
N LEU A 216 0.97 -28.90 -0.64
CA LEU A 216 0.73 -29.87 0.43
C LEU A 216 -0.18 -31.01 -0.02
N ALA A 217 -1.27 -30.71 -0.75
CA ALA A 217 -2.18 -31.73 -1.25
C ALA A 217 -1.49 -32.73 -2.20
N ARG A 218 -0.49 -32.28 -2.95
CA ARG A 218 0.33 -33.12 -3.87
C ARG A 218 1.50 -33.79 -3.14
N TRP A 219 2.07 -33.09 -2.14
CA TRP A 219 3.23 -33.55 -1.39
C TRP A 219 2.95 -34.81 -0.59
N SER A 220 1.80 -34.87 0.06
CA SER A 220 1.37 -36.03 0.85
C SER A 220 1.21 -37.33 0.04
N THR A 221 1.13 -37.23 -1.28
CA THR A 221 1.02 -38.37 -2.21
C THR A 221 2.35 -38.78 -2.86
N ALA A 222 3.40 -37.95 -2.73
CA ALA A 222 4.72 -38.22 -3.29
C ALA A 222 5.55 -39.03 -2.29
N SER A 223 5.78 -40.31 -2.56
CA SER A 223 6.59 -41.19 -1.71
C SER A 223 8.06 -40.74 -1.69
N GLY A 224 8.63 -40.67 -0.51
CA GLY A 224 10.08 -40.49 -0.26
C GLY A 224 10.53 -39.09 0.16
N ARG A 225 9.63 -38.11 0.28
CA ARG A 225 9.97 -36.77 0.82
C ARG A 225 9.67 -36.71 2.33
N THR A 226 10.42 -35.85 3.03
CA THR A 226 10.16 -35.57 4.46
C THR A 226 8.80 -34.88 4.62
N SER A 227 8.13 -35.09 5.74
CA SER A 227 6.88 -34.37 6.03
C SER A 227 7.18 -32.88 6.26
N SER A 228 6.49 -32.00 5.52
CA SER A 228 6.59 -30.55 5.74
C SER A 228 5.93 -30.17 7.06
N VAL A 229 6.52 -29.23 7.79
CA VAL A 229 5.95 -28.63 8.99
C VAL A 229 4.62 -27.91 8.70
N LEU A 230 4.43 -27.42 7.49
CA LEU A 230 3.18 -26.80 7.03
C LEU A 230 1.99 -27.77 7.07
N ALA A 231 2.23 -29.08 7.01
CA ALA A 231 1.18 -30.10 7.11
C ALA A 231 0.56 -30.20 8.52
N THR A 232 1.16 -29.57 9.53
CA THR A 232 0.63 -29.51 10.90
C THR A 232 -0.35 -28.36 11.11
N ILE A 233 -0.46 -27.43 10.16
CA ILE A 233 -1.34 -26.27 10.22
C ILE A 233 -2.64 -26.59 9.50
N ASP A 234 -3.77 -26.13 10.05
CA ASP A 234 -5.06 -26.23 9.34
C ASP A 234 -4.94 -25.49 7.99
N PRO A 235 -5.21 -26.17 6.86
CA PRO A 235 -5.14 -25.52 5.56
C PRO A 235 -5.94 -24.21 5.44
N ALA A 236 -7.04 -24.07 6.19
CA ALA A 236 -7.84 -22.84 6.20
C ALA A 236 -7.13 -21.66 6.88
N GLU A 237 -6.25 -21.95 7.83
CA GLU A 237 -5.52 -20.96 8.63
C GLU A 237 -4.11 -20.69 8.10
N LEU A 238 -3.61 -21.51 7.16
CA LEU A 238 -2.25 -21.38 6.63
C LEU A 238 -2.05 -20.04 5.90
N THR A 239 -1.02 -19.31 6.29
CA THR A 239 -0.68 -17.97 5.81
C THR A 239 0.67 -17.92 5.10
N ALA A 240 0.97 -16.83 4.41
CA ALA A 240 2.32 -16.58 3.85
C ALA A 240 3.39 -16.49 4.95
N ALA A 241 3.03 -15.98 6.14
CA ALA A 241 3.96 -15.92 7.27
C ALA A 241 4.39 -17.31 7.75
N ASP A 242 3.49 -18.28 7.73
CA ASP A 242 3.83 -19.68 8.06
C ASP A 242 4.78 -20.27 7.02
N VAL A 243 4.54 -20.00 5.73
CA VAL A 243 5.42 -20.44 4.65
C VAL A 243 6.82 -19.87 4.82
N THR A 244 6.94 -18.57 5.08
CA THR A 244 8.25 -17.91 5.24
C THR A 244 8.97 -18.36 6.52
N ALA A 245 8.24 -18.59 7.61
CA ALA A 245 8.81 -19.13 8.85
C ALA A 245 9.33 -20.56 8.66
N ALA A 246 8.56 -21.41 7.99
CA ALA A 246 8.96 -22.77 7.67
C ALA A 246 10.18 -22.82 6.71
N ALA A 247 10.19 -21.99 5.66
CA ALA A 247 11.32 -21.87 4.75
C ALA A 247 12.61 -21.46 5.48
N ARG A 248 12.51 -20.45 6.36
CA ARG A 248 13.64 -20.03 7.22
C ARG A 248 14.16 -21.14 8.10
N SER A 249 13.30 -22.06 8.50
CA SER A 249 13.68 -23.24 9.31
C SER A 249 14.20 -24.43 8.49
N GLY A 250 14.31 -24.27 7.17
CA GLY A 250 14.83 -25.30 6.27
C GLY A 250 13.79 -26.36 5.84
N ASP A 251 12.49 -26.06 5.95
CA ASP A 251 11.43 -26.91 5.39
C ASP A 251 11.52 -26.93 3.85
N GLU A 252 11.68 -28.12 3.28
CA GLU A 252 11.93 -28.29 1.84
C GLU A 252 10.78 -27.75 0.98
N LEU A 253 9.53 -28.07 1.33
CA LEU A 253 8.37 -27.60 0.58
C LEU A 253 8.20 -26.08 0.66
N ALA A 254 8.33 -25.52 1.86
CA ALA A 254 8.20 -24.09 2.09
C ALA A 254 9.32 -23.31 1.35
N SER A 255 10.54 -23.86 1.32
CA SER A 255 11.67 -23.28 0.57
C SER A 255 11.39 -23.28 -0.93
N GLU A 256 10.92 -24.40 -1.51
CA GLU A 256 10.53 -24.45 -2.93
C GLU A 256 9.50 -23.37 -3.30
N ILE A 257 8.47 -23.18 -2.45
CA ILE A 257 7.42 -22.19 -2.68
C ILE A 257 7.97 -20.76 -2.57
N TRP A 258 8.83 -20.53 -1.59
CA TRP A 258 9.40 -19.21 -1.36
C TRP A 258 10.39 -18.82 -2.45
N ASP A 259 11.27 -19.73 -2.87
CA ASP A 259 12.25 -19.50 -3.94
C ASP A 259 11.55 -19.20 -5.28
N GLU A 260 10.45 -19.91 -5.59
CA GLU A 260 9.62 -19.60 -6.75
C GLU A 260 8.98 -18.22 -6.62
N THR A 261 8.48 -17.84 -5.41
CA THR A 261 7.89 -16.53 -5.15
C THR A 261 8.90 -15.42 -5.41
N VAL A 262 10.11 -15.54 -4.88
CA VAL A 262 11.18 -14.54 -5.03
C VAL A 262 11.65 -14.47 -6.50
N THR A 263 11.76 -15.61 -7.17
CA THR A 263 12.11 -15.65 -8.60
C THR A 263 11.10 -14.90 -9.45
N ILE A 264 9.80 -15.15 -9.23
CA ILE A 264 8.71 -14.47 -9.95
C ILE A 264 8.69 -12.97 -9.61
N ALA A 265 8.87 -12.62 -8.34
CA ALA A 265 8.96 -11.23 -7.91
C ALA A 265 10.12 -10.50 -8.61
N GLY A 266 11.29 -11.13 -8.71
CA GLY A 266 12.46 -10.59 -9.42
C GLY A 266 12.18 -10.32 -10.89
N VAL A 267 11.59 -11.28 -11.62
CA VAL A 267 11.20 -11.12 -13.03
C VAL A 267 10.20 -9.98 -13.21
N TRP A 268 9.17 -9.96 -12.40
CA TRP A 268 8.13 -8.95 -12.45
C TRP A 268 8.65 -7.54 -12.15
N LEU A 269 9.41 -7.38 -11.06
CA LEU A 269 9.98 -6.09 -10.67
C LEU A 269 11.03 -5.59 -11.67
N THR A 270 11.79 -6.49 -12.29
CA THR A 270 12.66 -6.14 -13.42
C THR A 270 11.85 -5.52 -14.57
N GLY A 271 10.69 -6.11 -14.89
CA GLY A 271 9.79 -5.54 -15.89
C GLY A 271 9.30 -4.15 -15.53
N LEU A 272 8.92 -3.91 -14.27
CA LEU A 272 8.51 -2.59 -13.79
C LEU A 272 9.64 -1.57 -13.87
N VAL A 273 10.84 -1.96 -13.44
CA VAL A 273 12.04 -1.12 -13.52
C VAL A 273 12.32 -0.71 -14.96
N ASN A 274 12.27 -1.65 -15.90
CA ASN A 274 12.49 -1.36 -17.33
C ASN A 274 11.42 -0.44 -17.95
N VAL A 275 10.20 -0.41 -17.40
CA VAL A 275 9.10 0.42 -17.93
C VAL A 275 9.02 1.79 -17.27
N TRP A 276 9.25 1.84 -15.95
CA TRP A 276 9.07 3.07 -15.18
C TRP A 276 10.38 3.84 -14.97
N GLU A 277 11.53 3.17 -15.05
CA GLU A 277 12.86 3.75 -14.81
C GLU A 277 12.89 4.60 -13.52
N PRO A 278 12.49 4.06 -12.36
CA PRO A 278 12.48 4.84 -11.13
C PRO A 278 13.90 4.95 -10.56
N GLU A 279 14.22 6.08 -9.91
CA GLU A 279 15.43 6.19 -9.08
C GLU A 279 15.35 5.35 -7.81
N LEU A 280 14.12 5.12 -7.34
CA LEU A 280 13.84 4.37 -6.12
C LEU A 280 12.63 3.46 -6.30
N LEU A 281 12.79 2.17 -6.02
CA LEU A 281 11.71 1.20 -5.86
C LEU A 281 11.54 0.87 -4.38
N VAL A 282 10.39 1.18 -3.82
CA VAL A 282 10.06 0.90 -2.42
C VAL A 282 9.12 -0.30 -2.33
N LEU A 283 9.49 -1.28 -1.52
CA LEU A 283 8.68 -2.48 -1.27
C LEU A 283 8.04 -2.39 0.12
N GLY A 284 6.72 -2.45 0.18
CA GLY A 284 5.94 -2.46 1.40
C GLY A 284 5.03 -3.67 1.53
N GLY A 285 4.16 -3.65 2.54
CA GLY A 285 3.20 -4.72 2.80
C GLY A 285 3.73 -5.84 3.69
N GLY A 286 2.80 -6.68 4.17
CA GLY A 286 3.10 -7.68 5.19
C GLY A 286 4.10 -8.76 4.78
N VAL A 287 4.23 -9.05 3.48
CA VAL A 287 5.19 -10.03 2.97
C VAL A 287 6.64 -9.57 3.19
N THR A 288 6.89 -8.25 3.21
CA THR A 288 8.25 -7.70 3.45
C THR A 288 8.78 -7.97 4.86
N ASN A 289 7.91 -8.36 5.81
CA ASN A 289 8.33 -8.74 7.17
C ASN A 289 9.25 -9.95 7.20
N VAL A 290 9.38 -10.69 6.11
CA VAL A 290 10.36 -11.77 5.97
C VAL A 290 11.81 -11.26 6.07
N GLY A 291 12.04 -9.98 5.80
CA GLY A 291 13.35 -9.32 5.96
C GLY A 291 14.21 -9.30 4.71
N GLU A 292 15.34 -8.61 4.84
CA GLU A 292 16.22 -8.30 3.71
C GLU A 292 16.83 -9.56 3.09
N GLU A 293 17.37 -10.44 3.87
CA GLU A 293 18.08 -11.65 3.41
C GLU A 293 17.18 -12.54 2.54
N MET A 294 15.91 -12.71 2.91
CA MET A 294 15.01 -13.62 2.22
C MET A 294 14.25 -12.97 1.05
N LEU A 295 14.15 -11.64 0.99
CA LEU A 295 13.35 -10.97 -0.04
C LEU A 295 14.14 -9.86 -0.74
N LEU A 296 14.63 -8.86 -0.01
CA LEU A 296 15.17 -7.64 -0.61
C LEU A 296 16.49 -7.90 -1.36
N GLU A 297 17.43 -8.62 -0.75
CA GLU A 297 18.71 -8.96 -1.37
C GLU A 297 18.55 -9.82 -2.63
N PRO A 298 17.75 -10.91 -2.62
CA PRO A 298 17.47 -11.66 -3.83
C PRO A 298 16.80 -10.85 -4.95
N ILE A 299 15.87 -9.94 -4.59
CA ILE A 299 15.24 -9.05 -5.56
C ILE A 299 16.26 -8.07 -6.15
N ARG A 300 17.09 -7.45 -5.33
CA ARG A 300 18.19 -6.58 -5.79
C ARG A 300 19.10 -7.31 -6.77
N ALA A 301 19.50 -8.53 -6.43
CA ALA A 301 20.34 -9.37 -7.29
C ALA A 301 19.66 -9.71 -8.62
N ALA A 302 18.38 -10.09 -8.60
CA ALA A 302 17.63 -10.43 -9.79
C ALA A 302 17.46 -9.22 -10.74
N VAL A 303 17.10 -8.06 -10.18
CA VAL A 303 16.95 -6.82 -10.95
C VAL A 303 18.30 -6.38 -11.53
N ALA A 304 19.36 -6.38 -10.73
CA ALA A 304 20.70 -6.01 -11.18
C ALA A 304 21.22 -6.92 -12.32
N ALA A 305 20.82 -8.20 -12.31
CA ALA A 305 21.23 -9.17 -13.34
C ALA A 305 20.43 -9.06 -14.64
N ALA A 306 19.19 -8.56 -14.61
CA ALA A 306 18.24 -8.68 -15.72
C ALA A 306 17.64 -7.36 -16.21
N ALA A 307 17.76 -6.25 -15.47
CA ALA A 307 17.35 -4.94 -15.94
C ALA A 307 18.24 -4.48 -17.11
N MET A 308 17.68 -3.66 -18.00
CA MET A 308 18.48 -3.02 -19.05
C MET A 308 19.57 -2.16 -18.39
N PRO A 309 20.83 -2.26 -18.84
CA PRO A 309 21.96 -1.60 -18.15
C PRO A 309 21.77 -0.09 -17.95
N ALA A 310 21.17 0.61 -18.92
CA ALA A 310 20.92 2.05 -18.82
C ALA A 310 19.81 2.40 -17.80
N VAL A 311 18.97 1.43 -17.44
CA VAL A 311 17.81 1.63 -16.56
C VAL A 311 18.10 1.18 -15.12
N GLY A 312 18.92 0.14 -14.97
CA GLY A 312 19.31 -0.38 -13.65
C GLY A 312 20.43 0.37 -12.97
N ASP A 313 21.15 1.25 -13.70
CA ASP A 313 22.28 1.99 -13.17
C ASP A 313 21.79 3.09 -12.21
N GLY A 314 22.22 3.01 -10.95
CA GLY A 314 21.81 3.96 -9.92
C GLY A 314 20.46 3.65 -9.23
N LEU A 315 19.69 2.66 -9.67
CA LEU A 315 18.46 2.25 -9.02
C LEU A 315 18.71 1.81 -7.57
N ARG A 316 17.91 2.34 -6.67
CA ARG A 316 17.83 1.86 -5.27
C ARG A 316 16.56 1.05 -5.08
N ILE A 317 16.66 -0.07 -4.35
CA ILE A 317 15.49 -0.87 -3.96
C ILE A 317 15.50 -0.98 -2.44
N GLU A 318 14.45 -0.50 -1.79
CA GLU A 318 14.40 -0.36 -0.33
C GLU A 318 13.07 -0.85 0.23
N PHE A 319 13.04 -1.20 1.53
CA PHE A 319 11.78 -1.41 2.21
C PHE A 319 11.12 -0.10 2.64
N SER A 320 9.79 -0.12 2.67
CA SER A 320 8.96 1.00 3.15
C SER A 320 9.36 1.43 4.57
N ARG A 321 9.40 2.74 4.80
CA ARG A 321 9.68 3.34 6.11
C ARG A 321 8.46 3.42 7.01
N PHE A 322 7.26 3.22 6.47
CA PHE A 322 6.02 3.42 7.24
C PHE A 322 5.37 2.13 7.73
N ALA A 323 5.74 0.97 7.20
CA ALA A 323 5.26 -0.35 7.63
C ALA A 323 3.72 -0.37 7.84
N ASP A 324 3.26 -0.56 9.09
CA ASP A 324 1.84 -0.63 9.44
C ASP A 324 1.10 0.73 9.44
N ARG A 325 1.84 1.84 9.23
CA ARG A 325 1.32 3.21 9.13
C ARG A 325 1.19 3.72 7.69
N SER A 326 1.51 2.91 6.68
CA SER A 326 1.49 3.34 5.27
C SER A 326 0.14 3.95 4.87
N GLY A 327 -0.99 3.36 5.26
CA GLY A 327 -2.32 3.90 4.99
C GLY A 327 -2.56 5.27 5.63
N LEU A 328 -2.19 5.44 6.92
CA LEU A 328 -2.29 6.73 7.60
C LEU A 328 -1.42 7.81 6.94
N MET A 329 -0.15 7.48 6.70
CA MET A 329 0.79 8.43 6.09
C MET A 329 0.40 8.74 4.66
N GLY A 330 -0.14 7.74 3.93
CA GLY A 330 -0.72 7.92 2.61
C GLY A 330 -1.89 8.89 2.61
N ALA A 331 -2.83 8.69 3.51
CA ALA A 331 -3.95 9.60 3.70
C ALA A 331 -3.48 11.03 4.03
N ALA A 332 -2.47 11.18 4.90
CA ALA A 332 -1.90 12.50 5.20
C ALA A 332 -1.25 13.14 3.97
N ALA A 333 -0.53 12.36 3.16
CA ALA A 333 0.09 12.87 1.94
C ALA A 333 -0.94 13.33 0.91
N ILE A 334 -2.07 12.60 0.77
CA ILE A 334 -3.20 12.97 -0.10
C ILE A 334 -3.82 14.31 0.34
N ALA A 335 -4.04 14.50 1.64
CA ALA A 335 -4.61 15.75 2.17
C ALA A 335 -3.73 16.98 1.85
N LEU A 336 -2.44 16.74 1.62
CA LEU A 336 -1.44 17.77 1.33
C LEU A 336 -1.07 17.86 -0.16
N LEU A 337 -1.83 17.24 -1.05
CA LEU A 337 -1.61 17.38 -2.50
C LEU A 337 -1.70 18.85 -2.92
N GLY A 338 -0.71 19.32 -3.67
CA GLY A 338 -0.56 20.72 -4.05
C GLY A 338 0.28 21.57 -3.09
N GLU A 339 0.68 21.07 -1.91
CA GLU A 339 1.64 21.72 -1.02
C GLU A 339 3.08 21.23 -1.33
N PRO A 340 4.11 22.12 -1.25
CA PRO A 340 5.48 21.67 -1.39
C PRO A 340 5.85 20.65 -0.33
N ALA A 341 6.65 19.65 -0.69
CA ALA A 341 7.18 18.69 0.27
C ALA A 341 8.03 19.41 1.34
N PRO A 342 8.06 18.91 2.58
CA PRO A 342 8.94 19.46 3.59
C PRO A 342 10.41 19.32 3.16
N PRO A 343 11.29 20.27 3.54
CA PRO A 343 12.72 20.18 3.23
C PRO A 343 13.30 18.86 3.75
N SER A 344 14.19 18.25 2.99
CA SER A 344 14.87 17.04 3.44
C SER A 344 15.67 17.36 4.71
N ARG A 345 15.72 16.45 5.69
CA ARG A 345 16.50 16.64 6.94
C ARG A 345 17.99 16.88 6.71
N GLN A 346 18.47 16.73 5.48
CA GLN A 346 19.86 17.03 5.11
C GLN A 346 20.09 18.53 4.83
N ASP A 347 19.03 19.30 4.53
CA ASP A 347 19.13 20.73 4.24
C ASP A 347 19.16 21.60 5.52
N GLU A 348 18.91 21.03 6.69
CA GLU A 348 18.99 21.74 7.98
C GLU A 348 20.41 21.80 8.57
N CYS A 349 21.41 21.19 7.91
CA CYS A 349 22.80 21.15 8.35
C CYS A 349 23.79 21.83 7.39
N ALA A 350 23.32 22.69 6.47
CA ALA A 350 24.18 23.46 5.56
C ALA A 350 24.22 24.93 5.96
#